data_e90a01b8c0065e51dc385ae589002e12
#
_entry.id   e90a01b8c0065e51dc385ae589002e12
#
_cell.length_a   1.000
_cell.length_b   1.000
_cell.length_c   1.000
_cell.angle_alpha   90.00
_cell.angle_beta   90.00
_cell.angle_gamma   90.00
#
_symmetry.space_group_name_H-M   'P 1'
#
loop_
_entity.id
_entity.type
_entity.pdbx_description
1 polymer ?
#
loop_
_entity_poly.entity_id
_entity_poly.type
_entity_poly.pdbx_seq_one_letter_code
_entity_poly.pdbx_strand_id
1 'polypeptide(L)'
;MPVRDYWLSKMFFDLQSPALAAQFRANPENVMSRYQLDERVKRAVVEHDAPFLAERTNAYLLRYFFFTVGMKDDEFVRRLNG
;
A
#
# COMPACT_ATOMS: atom_id res chain seq x y z
N MET A 1 -9.04 16.87 9.05
CA MET A 1 -9.37 15.51 9.46
C MET A 1 -8.74 14.53 8.48
N PRO A 2 -7.94 13.58 8.94
CA PRO A 2 -7.33 12.63 8.01
C PRO A 2 -8.40 11.75 7.38
N VAL A 3 -8.35 11.63 6.07
CA VAL A 3 -9.25 10.73 5.34
C VAL A 3 -8.67 9.33 5.43
N ARG A 4 -9.41 8.43 6.04
CA ARG A 4 -9.01 7.03 6.10
C ARG A 4 -9.72 6.26 5.01
N ASP A 5 -8.95 5.65 4.17
CA ASP A 5 -9.49 4.80 3.13
C ASP A 5 -9.62 3.39 3.68
N TYR A 6 -10.87 2.99 3.96
CA TYR A 6 -11.14 1.67 4.54
C TYR A 6 -10.61 0.56 3.64
N TRP A 7 -10.87 0.66 2.35
CA TRP A 7 -10.50 -0.41 1.41
C TRP A 7 -9.00 -0.50 1.23
N LEU A 8 -8.32 0.63 1.22
CA LEU A 8 -6.85 0.65 1.16
C LEU A 8 -6.25 0.00 2.41
N SER A 9 -6.74 0.38 3.58
CA SER A 9 -6.27 -0.19 4.84
C SER A 9 -6.55 -1.69 4.91
N LYS A 10 -7.72 -2.13 4.45
CA LYS A 10 -8.06 -3.54 4.42
C LYS A 10 -7.14 -4.33 3.49
N MET A 11 -6.84 -3.79 2.32
CA MET A 11 -5.91 -4.44 1.40
C MET A 11 -4.52 -4.58 2.05
N PHE A 12 -4.03 -3.51 2.65
CA PHE A 12 -2.71 -3.55 3.31
C PHE A 12 -2.70 -4.54 4.47
N PHE A 13 -3.79 -4.61 5.24
CA PHE A 13 -3.91 -5.59 6.29
C PHE A 13 -3.89 -7.02 5.74
N ASP A 14 -4.65 -7.28 4.68
CA ASP A 14 -4.73 -8.59 4.07
C ASP A 14 -3.40 -9.02 3.45
N LEU A 15 -2.60 -8.06 3.00
CA LEU A 15 -1.27 -8.34 2.43
C LEU A 15 -0.26 -8.84 3.46
N GLN A 16 -0.62 -8.87 4.74
CA GLN A 16 0.19 -9.55 5.75
C GLN A 16 0.19 -11.06 5.55
N SER A 17 -0.80 -11.60 4.81
CA SER A 17 -0.82 -12.99 4.43
C SER A 17 0.24 -13.26 3.35
N PRO A 18 1.15 -14.24 3.56
CA PRO A 18 2.17 -14.55 2.54
C PRO A 18 1.59 -14.95 1.19
N ALA A 19 0.46 -15.65 1.18
CA ALA A 19 -0.18 -16.08 -0.05
C ALA A 19 -0.68 -14.89 -0.86
N LEU A 20 -1.35 -13.93 -0.21
CA LEU A 20 -1.85 -12.75 -0.90
C LEU A 20 -0.71 -11.82 -1.30
N ALA A 21 0.32 -11.72 -0.48
CA ALA A 21 1.51 -10.93 -0.80
C ALA A 21 2.18 -11.45 -2.08
N ALA A 22 2.28 -12.76 -2.23
CA ALA A 22 2.84 -13.36 -3.43
C ALA A 22 1.98 -13.06 -4.66
N GLN A 23 0.66 -13.13 -4.53
CA GLN A 23 -0.25 -12.78 -5.61
C GLN A 23 -0.12 -11.31 -6.01
N PHE A 24 0.01 -10.43 -5.03
CA PHE A 24 0.17 -9.00 -5.29
C PHE A 24 1.47 -8.72 -6.05
N ARG A 25 2.57 -9.35 -5.65
CA ARG A 25 3.85 -9.16 -6.35
C ARG A 25 3.80 -9.67 -7.78
N ALA A 26 3.05 -10.74 -8.03
CA ALA A 26 2.90 -11.30 -9.37
C ALA A 26 1.99 -10.44 -10.25
N ASN A 27 0.88 -9.94 -9.71
CA ASN A 27 -0.08 -9.12 -10.44
C ASN A 27 -0.81 -8.18 -9.50
N PRO A 28 -0.26 -6.98 -9.26
CA PRO A 28 -0.88 -6.01 -8.34
C PRO A 28 -2.30 -5.61 -8.74
N GLU A 29 -2.55 -5.43 -10.03
CA GLU A 29 -3.87 -5.01 -10.50
C GLU A 29 -4.95 -6.03 -10.20
N ASN A 30 -4.63 -7.31 -10.31
CA ASN A 30 -5.58 -8.37 -10.02
C ASN A 30 -6.01 -8.32 -8.54
N VAL A 31 -5.05 -8.12 -7.64
CA VAL A 31 -5.35 -8.00 -6.22
C VAL A 31 -6.13 -6.73 -5.94
N MET A 32 -5.69 -5.59 -6.48
CA MET A 32 -6.37 -4.30 -6.25
C MET A 32 -7.81 -4.31 -6.75
N SER A 33 -8.11 -5.06 -7.81
CA SER A 33 -9.47 -5.14 -8.35
C SER A 33 -10.47 -5.80 -7.41
N ARG A 34 -10.00 -6.50 -6.40
CA ARG A 34 -10.86 -7.14 -5.38
C ARG A 34 -11.32 -6.16 -4.31
N TYR A 35 -10.80 -4.93 -4.32
CA TYR A 35 -11.10 -3.89 -3.35
C TYR A 35 -11.67 -2.68 -4.07
N GLN A 36 -12.50 -1.91 -3.38
CA GLN A 36 -13.11 -0.71 -3.96
C GLN A 36 -12.16 0.47 -3.82
N LEU A 37 -11.07 0.43 -4.58
CA LEU A 37 -10.07 1.49 -4.57
C LEU A 37 -10.37 2.50 -5.68
N ASP A 38 -10.18 3.78 -5.33
CA ASP A 38 -10.22 4.89 -6.26
C ASP A 38 -9.05 4.81 -7.25
N GLU A 39 -9.22 5.30 -8.44
CA GLU A 39 -8.15 5.30 -9.45
C GLU A 39 -6.91 6.05 -8.98
N ARG A 40 -7.08 7.15 -8.27
CA ARG A 40 -5.95 7.91 -7.72
C ARG A 40 -5.21 7.10 -6.67
N VAL A 41 -5.95 6.36 -5.85
CA VAL A 41 -5.36 5.49 -4.83
C VAL A 41 -4.61 4.33 -5.48
N LYS A 42 -5.19 3.71 -6.50
CA LYS A 42 -4.52 2.63 -7.24
C LYS A 42 -3.20 3.11 -7.83
N ARG A 43 -3.20 4.30 -8.42
CA ARG A 43 -1.99 4.89 -8.99
C ARG A 43 -0.92 5.09 -7.92
N ALA A 44 -1.32 5.62 -6.76
CA ALA A 44 -0.39 5.85 -5.65
C ALA A 44 0.24 4.54 -5.16
N VAL A 45 -0.55 3.46 -5.12
CA VAL A 45 -0.04 2.14 -4.73
C VAL A 45 0.99 1.64 -5.74
N VAL A 46 0.69 1.76 -7.03
CA VAL A 46 1.59 1.31 -8.09
C VAL A 46 2.88 2.14 -8.13
N GLU A 47 2.76 3.45 -7.92
CA GLU A 47 3.91 4.37 -7.96
C GLU A 47 4.67 4.43 -6.64
N HIS A 48 4.20 3.73 -5.61
CA HIS A 48 4.78 3.78 -4.26
C HIS A 48 4.84 5.22 -3.72
N ASP A 49 3.73 5.94 -3.86
CA ASP A 49 3.61 7.33 -3.41
C ASP A 49 3.37 7.36 -1.90
N ALA A 50 4.46 7.23 -1.14
CA ALA A 50 4.39 7.11 0.31
C ALA A 50 3.69 8.30 0.99
N PRO A 51 3.98 9.58 0.65
CA PRO A 51 3.27 10.68 1.29
C PRO A 51 1.76 10.65 1.07
N PHE A 52 1.31 10.33 -0.14
CA PHE A 52 -0.11 10.23 -0.44
C PHE A 52 -0.78 9.12 0.35
N LEU A 53 -0.15 7.95 0.37
CA LEU A 53 -0.70 6.78 1.05
C LEU A 53 -0.71 6.95 2.57
N ALA A 54 0.32 7.64 3.11
CA ALA A 54 0.42 7.88 4.55
C ALA A 54 -0.73 8.72 5.09
N GLU A 55 -1.32 9.57 4.25
CA GLU A 55 -2.48 10.37 4.65
C GLU A 55 -3.77 9.55 4.70
N ARG A 56 -3.82 8.42 4.02
CA ARG A 56 -5.04 7.63 3.85
C ARG A 56 -5.08 6.34 4.66
N THR A 57 -3.93 5.93 5.18
CA THR A 57 -3.86 4.72 6.00
C THR A 57 -2.87 4.96 7.13
N ASN A 58 -2.77 4.04 8.09
CA ASN A 58 -1.81 4.24 9.17
C ASN A 58 -0.39 3.84 8.73
N ALA A 59 0.59 4.46 9.37
CA ALA A 59 1.99 4.29 9.00
C ALA A 59 2.48 2.84 9.16
N TYR A 60 1.92 2.11 10.12
CA TYR A 60 2.29 0.71 10.37
C TYR A 60 1.90 -0.17 9.18
N LEU A 61 0.66 -0.03 8.70
CA LEU A 61 0.20 -0.80 7.55
C LEU A 61 0.96 -0.43 6.28
N LEU A 62 1.24 0.85 6.10
CA LEU A 62 1.98 1.33 4.94
C LEU A 62 3.40 0.78 4.93
N ARG A 63 4.07 0.80 6.07
CA ARG A 63 5.41 0.24 6.19
C ARG A 63 5.42 -1.25 5.87
N TYR A 64 4.43 -1.97 6.36
CA TYR A 64 4.30 -3.39 6.09
C TYR A 64 4.09 -3.66 4.60
N PHE A 65 3.28 -2.83 3.95
CA PHE A 65 3.07 -2.93 2.52
C PHE A 65 4.38 -2.74 1.75
N PHE A 66 5.14 -1.70 2.05
CA PHE A 66 6.39 -1.46 1.35
C PHE A 66 7.41 -2.57 1.61
N PHE A 67 7.42 -3.12 2.80
CA PHE A 67 8.25 -4.28 3.10
C PHE A 67 7.84 -5.48 2.23
N THR A 68 6.53 -5.69 2.07
CA THR A 68 5.99 -6.78 1.26
C THR A 68 6.41 -6.68 -0.19
N VAL A 69 6.48 -5.46 -0.75
CA VAL A 69 6.88 -5.27 -2.14
C VAL A 69 8.41 -5.15 -2.31
N GLY A 70 9.17 -5.39 -1.24
CA GLY A 70 10.62 -5.45 -1.31
C GLY A 70 11.34 -4.13 -1.05
N MET A 71 10.63 -3.10 -0.57
CA MET A 71 11.24 -1.82 -0.24
C MET A 71 11.91 -1.88 1.12
N LYS A 72 13.16 -1.43 1.21
CA LYS A 72 13.90 -1.39 2.47
C LYS A 72 13.45 -0.21 3.33
N ASP A 73 13.67 -0.33 4.65
CA ASP A 73 13.26 0.72 5.59
C ASP A 73 13.87 2.09 5.27
N ASP A 74 15.13 2.14 4.91
CA ASP A 74 15.79 3.41 4.57
C ASP A 74 15.18 4.03 3.31
N GLU A 75 14.80 3.22 2.34
CA GLU A 75 14.13 3.70 1.13
C GLU A 75 12.73 4.22 1.46
N PHE A 76 12.00 3.52 2.34
CA PHE A 76 10.69 3.96 2.79
C PHE A 76 10.77 5.32 3.46
N VAL A 77 11.73 5.52 4.36
CA VAL A 77 11.92 6.79 5.06
C VAL A 77 12.23 7.91 4.06
N ARG A 78 13.09 7.64 3.08
CA ARG A 78 13.42 8.63 2.05
C ARG A 78 12.19 9.04 1.24
N ARG A 79 11.32 8.10 0.91
CA ARG A 79 10.10 8.39 0.15
C ARG A 79 9.10 9.20 0.95
N LEU A 80 9.03 8.96 2.27
CA LEU A 80 8.18 9.76 3.14
C LEU A 80 8.64 11.20 3.25
N ASN A 81 9.95 11.43 3.22
CA ASN A 81 10.52 12.76 3.38
C ASN A 81 10.64 13.53 2.06
N GLY A 82 10.17 12.95 1.01
CA GLY A 82 10.14 13.63 -0.25
C GLY A 82 10.98 13.09 -1.30
#